data_3d41afef00925ad54c64bc19eabbe437
#
_entry.id   3d41afef00925ad54c64bc19eabbe437
#
_cell.length_a   1.000
_cell.length_b   1.000
_cell.length_c   1.000
_cell.angle_alpha   90.00
_cell.angle_beta   90.00
_cell.angle_gamma   90.00
#
_symmetry.space_group_name_H-M   'P 1'
#
loop_
_entity.id
_entity.type
_entity.pdbx_description
1 polymer ?
#
loop_
_entity_poly.entity_id
_entity_poly.type
_entity_poly.pdbx_seq_one_letter_code
_entity_poly.pdbx_strand_id
1 'polypeptide(L)'
;MVQSSKQKYIFLAFCLVPTFIMFCIFTLYPLFSGLYYSFFDWSGASANREFVGFDNYVRLFNDAIIPRTIIHDYFLVATKIIGIMIMALFFAVALTQLKIKEAPFYRIVFFFPNIMSVVVIGILWTFIYNPSMGLVNSGLEFLGLESLARPWLGSETWALPSLVLPSIWAGIGLFLLMLMGGISNISKSYYEAAEIDGATEWQQFWKVTLPLIWPQIKISVLYIIITTLNGSFILVQVMTGGGPNNATHVMGSYLYQQAFEQYNFGYGATIGVMILVLSLITVLFFQFLMRREKVEY
;
A
#
# COMPACT_ATOMS: atom_id res chain seq x y z
N MET A 1 -37.62 -7.64 24.13
CA MET A 1 -38.10 -6.23 24.11
C MET A 1 -38.22 -5.78 22.66
N VAL A 2 -39.48 -5.59 22.19
CA VAL A 2 -39.72 -5.06 20.83
C VAL A 2 -39.45 -3.54 20.88
N GLN A 3 -38.26 -3.11 20.46
CA GLN A 3 -37.99 -1.68 20.32
C GLN A 3 -38.94 -1.09 19.27
N SER A 4 -39.67 -0.03 19.62
CA SER A 4 -40.52 0.71 18.70
C SER A 4 -39.66 1.13 17.48
N SER A 5 -40.19 0.96 16.27
CA SER A 5 -39.49 1.36 15.01
C SER A 5 -38.97 2.78 15.08
N LYS A 6 -39.68 3.69 15.76
CA LYS A 6 -39.27 5.08 15.98
C LYS A 6 -37.97 5.20 16.79
N GLN A 7 -37.83 4.41 17.88
CA GLN A 7 -36.63 4.41 18.71
C GLN A 7 -35.41 3.88 17.94
N LYS A 8 -35.61 2.87 17.09
CA LYS A 8 -34.56 2.35 16.19
C LYS A 8 -34.08 3.43 15.21
N TYR A 9 -34.98 4.16 14.56
CA TYR A 9 -34.59 5.21 13.62
C TYR A 9 -33.89 6.38 14.31
N ILE A 10 -34.33 6.78 15.50
CA ILE A 10 -33.66 7.84 16.29
C ILE A 10 -32.27 7.40 16.67
N PHE A 11 -32.08 6.17 17.14
CA PHE A 11 -30.77 5.62 17.47
C PHE A 11 -29.85 5.56 16.25
N LEU A 12 -30.35 5.03 15.12
CA LEU A 12 -29.60 5.00 13.86
C LEU A 12 -29.20 6.41 13.39
N ALA A 13 -30.11 7.36 13.43
CA ALA A 13 -29.82 8.73 13.07
C ALA A 13 -28.74 9.35 13.98
N PHE A 14 -28.84 9.14 15.29
CA PHE A 14 -27.85 9.64 16.25
C PHE A 14 -26.43 9.07 16.01
N CYS A 15 -26.31 7.81 15.59
CA CYS A 15 -25.02 7.20 15.28
C CYS A 15 -24.50 7.56 13.88
N LEU A 16 -25.36 7.56 12.86
CA LEU A 16 -24.95 7.72 11.47
C LEU A 16 -24.76 9.18 11.06
N VAL A 17 -25.62 10.09 11.53
CA VAL A 17 -25.58 11.50 11.10
C VAL A 17 -24.25 12.19 11.46
N PRO A 18 -23.74 12.12 12.70
CA PRO A 18 -22.47 12.73 13.04
C PRO A 18 -21.31 12.15 12.20
N THR A 19 -21.28 10.83 12.04
CA THR A 19 -20.25 10.14 11.23
C THR A 19 -20.33 10.58 9.76
N PHE A 20 -21.54 10.68 9.20
CA PHE A 20 -21.74 11.13 7.83
C PHE A 20 -21.35 12.60 7.63
N ILE A 21 -21.67 13.48 8.59
CA ILE A 21 -21.22 14.89 8.56
C ILE A 21 -19.69 14.96 8.56
N MET A 22 -19.02 14.24 9.46
CA MET A 22 -17.55 14.20 9.48
C MET A 22 -16.96 13.68 8.17
N PHE A 23 -17.54 12.64 7.59
CA PHE A 23 -17.14 12.12 6.28
C PHE A 23 -17.31 13.18 5.17
N CYS A 24 -18.43 13.90 5.16
CA CYS A 24 -18.65 14.97 4.19
C CYS A 24 -17.62 16.10 4.33
N ILE A 25 -17.33 16.55 5.56
CA ILE A 25 -16.41 17.65 5.81
C ILE A 25 -14.95 17.27 5.54
N PHE A 26 -14.51 16.12 6.03
CA PHE A 26 -13.08 15.76 6.00
C PHE A 26 -12.67 14.88 4.82
N THR A 27 -13.63 14.30 4.10
CA THR A 27 -13.32 13.45 2.93
C THR A 27 -13.93 14.00 1.65
N LEU A 28 -15.24 14.20 1.60
CA LEU A 28 -15.89 14.61 0.36
C LEU A 28 -15.56 16.07 -0.01
N TYR A 29 -15.59 16.98 0.96
CA TYR A 29 -15.30 18.39 0.68
C TYR A 29 -13.88 18.62 0.14
N PRO A 30 -12.78 18.08 0.75
CA PRO A 30 -11.44 18.19 0.18
C PRO A 30 -11.32 17.52 -1.19
N LEU A 31 -11.96 16.37 -1.40
CA LEU A 31 -11.96 15.67 -2.68
C LEU A 31 -12.56 16.54 -3.80
N PHE A 32 -13.76 17.09 -3.59
CA PHE A 32 -14.41 17.97 -4.58
C PHE A 32 -13.67 19.30 -4.73
N SER A 33 -13.09 19.84 -3.66
CA SER A 33 -12.25 21.03 -3.72
C SER A 33 -11.01 20.79 -4.56
N GLY A 34 -10.32 19.66 -4.39
CA GLY A 34 -9.19 19.27 -5.23
C GLY A 34 -9.57 19.16 -6.70
N LEU A 35 -10.71 18.51 -7.00
CA LEU A 35 -11.24 18.44 -8.36
C LEU A 35 -11.56 19.84 -8.92
N TYR A 36 -12.15 20.72 -8.13
CA TYR A 36 -12.44 22.09 -8.53
C TYR A 36 -11.15 22.88 -8.82
N TYR A 37 -10.16 22.84 -7.92
CA TYR A 37 -8.90 23.57 -8.09
C TYR A 37 -8.03 23.04 -9.23
N SER A 38 -8.22 21.83 -9.71
CA SER A 38 -7.50 21.30 -10.87
C SER A 38 -7.77 22.09 -12.18
N PHE A 39 -8.86 22.85 -12.23
CA PHE A 39 -9.21 23.71 -13.38
C PHE A 39 -8.69 25.14 -13.26
N PHE A 40 -7.90 25.44 -12.22
CA PHE A 40 -7.41 26.79 -11.97
C PHE A 40 -5.87 26.83 -11.99
N ASP A 41 -5.32 27.93 -12.49
CA ASP A 41 -3.96 28.30 -12.15
C ASP A 41 -4.01 29.03 -10.80
N TRP A 42 -3.40 28.38 -9.80
CA TRP A 42 -3.42 28.83 -8.42
C TRP A 42 -2.19 28.37 -7.65
N SER A 43 -1.54 29.34 -6.98
CA SER A 43 -0.37 29.09 -6.14
C SER A 43 -0.68 28.47 -4.76
N GLY A 44 -1.94 28.36 -4.38
CA GLY A 44 -2.37 27.89 -3.06
C GLY A 44 -2.40 28.98 -1.98
N ALA A 45 -1.60 30.03 -2.10
CA ALA A 45 -1.46 31.10 -1.10
C ALA A 45 -2.15 32.42 -1.48
N SER A 46 -2.35 32.69 -2.79
CA SER A 46 -2.96 33.90 -3.27
C SER A 46 -4.49 33.84 -3.25
N ALA A 47 -5.13 35.01 -3.05
CA ALA A 47 -6.56 35.14 -3.23
C ALA A 47 -6.97 35.04 -4.73
N ASN A 48 -6.05 35.38 -5.64
CA ASN A 48 -6.29 35.36 -7.08
C ASN A 48 -6.12 33.94 -7.62
N ARG A 49 -7.16 33.48 -8.31
CA ARG A 49 -7.23 32.19 -9.01
C ARG A 49 -7.72 32.47 -10.42
N GLU A 50 -6.95 32.04 -11.40
CA GLU A 50 -7.35 32.15 -12.79
C GLU A 50 -7.95 30.84 -13.28
N PHE A 51 -9.14 30.88 -13.85
CA PHE A 51 -9.75 29.69 -14.42
C PHE A 51 -9.11 29.40 -15.78
N VAL A 52 -8.37 28.25 -15.86
CA VAL A 52 -7.63 27.82 -17.04
C VAL A 52 -8.28 26.61 -17.74
N GLY A 53 -9.45 26.19 -17.28
CA GLY A 53 -10.13 25.04 -17.86
C GLY A 53 -9.28 23.77 -17.81
N PHE A 54 -8.99 23.16 -18.97
CA PHE A 54 -8.24 21.91 -19.09
C PHE A 54 -6.73 22.09 -19.30
N ASP A 55 -6.18 23.29 -19.22
CA ASP A 55 -4.74 23.53 -19.51
C ASP A 55 -3.82 22.75 -18.56
N ASN A 56 -4.19 22.63 -17.28
CA ASN A 56 -3.45 21.79 -16.34
C ASN A 56 -3.42 20.30 -16.75
N TYR A 57 -4.50 19.80 -17.35
CA TYR A 57 -4.55 18.43 -17.87
C TYR A 57 -3.72 18.29 -19.15
N VAL A 58 -3.72 19.27 -20.04
CA VAL A 58 -2.85 19.32 -21.22
C VAL A 58 -1.37 19.32 -20.77
N ARG A 59 -1.04 20.15 -19.77
CA ARG A 59 0.30 20.16 -19.15
C ARG A 59 0.66 18.80 -18.59
N LEU A 60 -0.25 18.13 -17.87
CA LEU A 60 -0.02 16.82 -17.25
C LEU A 60 0.34 15.75 -18.30
N PHE A 61 -0.37 15.72 -19.45
CA PHE A 61 -0.08 14.75 -20.51
C PHE A 61 1.22 15.06 -21.28
N ASN A 62 1.72 16.29 -21.24
CA ASN A 62 2.97 16.71 -21.85
C ASN A 62 4.17 16.70 -20.88
N ASP A 63 3.94 16.46 -19.61
CA ASP A 63 4.98 16.41 -18.58
C ASP A 63 5.76 15.10 -18.64
N ALA A 64 7.05 15.19 -18.97
CA ALA A 64 7.94 14.03 -19.11
C ALA A 64 8.17 13.25 -17.79
N ILE A 65 7.85 13.84 -16.61
CA ILE A 65 8.03 13.20 -15.31
C ILE A 65 6.84 12.29 -15.00
N ILE A 66 5.63 12.65 -15.42
CA ILE A 66 4.40 11.90 -15.13
C ILE A 66 4.48 10.42 -15.53
N PRO A 67 4.89 10.05 -16.77
CA PRO A 67 4.99 8.63 -17.13
C PRO A 67 5.97 7.86 -16.24
N ARG A 68 7.08 8.48 -15.83
CA ARG A 68 8.05 7.84 -14.92
C ARG A 68 7.45 7.62 -13.54
N THR A 69 6.74 8.60 -12.97
CA THR A 69 6.10 8.45 -11.67
C THR A 69 5.06 7.35 -11.67
N ILE A 70 4.28 7.22 -12.75
CA ILE A 70 3.32 6.13 -12.92
C ILE A 70 4.04 4.77 -12.94
N ILE A 71 5.12 4.64 -13.70
CA ILE A 71 5.91 3.39 -13.76
C ILE A 71 6.47 3.04 -12.38
N HIS A 72 6.99 4.04 -11.64
CA HIS A 72 7.51 3.84 -10.29
C HIS A 72 6.42 3.39 -9.30
N ASP A 73 5.23 3.99 -9.36
CA ASP A 73 4.09 3.58 -8.54
C ASP A 73 3.70 2.12 -8.82
N TYR A 74 3.56 1.73 -10.10
CA TYR A 74 3.22 0.35 -10.45
C TYR A 74 4.34 -0.64 -10.16
N PHE A 75 5.61 -0.23 -10.26
CA PHE A 75 6.74 -1.04 -9.81
C PHE A 75 6.66 -1.32 -8.31
N LEU A 76 6.38 -0.29 -7.48
CA LEU A 76 6.19 -0.47 -6.04
C LEU A 76 4.94 -1.32 -5.72
N VAL A 77 3.84 -1.13 -6.44
CA VAL A 77 2.63 -1.96 -6.30
C VAL A 77 2.95 -3.43 -6.56
N ALA A 78 3.56 -3.73 -7.71
CA ALA A 78 3.86 -5.10 -8.11
C ALA A 78 4.83 -5.79 -7.13
N THR A 79 5.93 -5.12 -6.79
CA THR A 79 6.95 -5.68 -5.89
C THR A 79 6.41 -5.86 -4.47
N LYS A 80 5.58 -4.93 -3.97
CA LYS A 80 4.93 -5.07 -2.66
C LYS A 80 3.90 -6.19 -2.65
N ILE A 81 3.06 -6.32 -3.68
CA ILE A 81 2.11 -7.44 -3.77
C ILE A 81 2.87 -8.77 -3.72
N ILE A 82 3.86 -8.93 -4.59
CA ILE A 82 4.63 -10.18 -4.66
C ILE A 82 5.34 -10.45 -3.34
N GLY A 83 6.12 -9.49 -2.83
CA GLY A 83 6.94 -9.68 -1.63
C GLY A 83 6.11 -9.90 -0.38
N ILE A 84 5.11 -9.04 -0.13
CA ILE A 84 4.24 -9.16 1.05
C ILE A 84 3.42 -10.45 1.00
N MET A 85 2.76 -10.74 -0.16
CA MET A 85 1.89 -11.91 -0.24
C MET A 85 2.65 -13.22 -0.12
N ILE A 86 3.84 -13.35 -0.73
CA ILE A 86 4.67 -14.55 -0.59
C ILE A 86 5.08 -14.74 0.87
N MET A 87 5.64 -13.69 1.50
CA MET A 87 6.13 -13.77 2.87
C MET A 87 4.98 -13.97 3.87
N ALA A 88 3.90 -13.19 3.75
CA ALA A 88 2.76 -13.29 4.66
C ALA A 88 2.05 -14.65 4.54
N LEU A 89 1.87 -15.17 3.32
CA LEU A 89 1.25 -16.48 3.10
C LEU A 89 2.13 -17.61 3.64
N PHE A 90 3.43 -17.57 3.35
CA PHE A 90 4.38 -18.56 3.87
C PHE A 90 4.34 -18.61 5.41
N PHE A 91 4.50 -17.46 6.08
CA PHE A 91 4.47 -17.41 7.54
C PHE A 91 3.07 -17.68 8.11
N ALA A 92 1.98 -17.29 7.43
CA ALA A 92 0.63 -17.60 7.90
C ALA A 92 0.39 -19.11 7.94
N VAL A 93 0.78 -19.84 6.88
CA VAL A 93 0.68 -21.30 6.83
C VAL A 93 1.59 -21.94 7.89
N ALA A 94 2.85 -21.52 7.94
CA ALA A 94 3.80 -22.06 8.91
C ALA A 94 3.34 -21.89 10.35
N LEU A 95 2.86 -20.70 10.73
CA LEU A 95 2.44 -20.39 12.10
C LEU A 95 1.06 -20.96 12.48
N THR A 96 0.23 -21.37 11.49
CA THR A 96 -1.09 -21.95 11.78
C THR A 96 -1.08 -23.48 11.69
N GLN A 97 -0.38 -24.06 10.72
CA GLN A 97 -0.45 -25.49 10.44
C GLN A 97 0.67 -26.31 11.09
N LEU A 98 1.90 -25.75 11.23
CA LEU A 98 3.05 -26.50 11.78
C LEU A 98 3.07 -26.59 13.32
N LYS A 99 2.03 -26.17 14.04
CA LYS A 99 1.90 -26.24 15.51
C LYS A 99 3.13 -25.67 16.26
N ILE A 100 3.73 -24.59 15.74
CA ILE A 100 4.89 -23.92 16.33
C ILE A 100 4.50 -23.34 17.69
N LYS A 101 5.17 -23.76 18.77
CA LYS A 101 4.89 -23.29 20.14
C LYS A 101 5.14 -21.80 20.31
N GLU A 102 6.12 -21.27 19.61
CA GLU A 102 6.54 -19.86 19.64
C GLU A 102 5.73 -18.98 18.68
N ALA A 103 4.69 -19.51 18.03
CA ALA A 103 3.86 -18.75 17.10
C ALA A 103 3.35 -17.39 17.66
N PRO A 104 2.94 -17.25 18.95
CA PRO A 104 2.56 -15.96 19.51
C PRO A 104 3.70 -14.93 19.48
N PHE A 105 4.94 -15.36 19.74
CA PHE A 105 6.13 -14.50 19.70
C PHE A 105 6.40 -14.03 18.25
N TYR A 106 6.41 -14.93 17.28
CA TYR A 106 6.62 -14.57 15.87
C TYR A 106 5.55 -13.61 15.35
N ARG A 107 4.28 -13.74 15.77
CA ARG A 107 3.22 -12.77 15.42
C ARG A 107 3.57 -11.37 15.87
N ILE A 108 4.08 -11.20 17.10
CA ILE A 108 4.50 -9.90 17.62
C ILE A 108 5.68 -9.36 16.81
N VAL A 109 6.70 -10.17 16.56
CA VAL A 109 7.90 -9.76 15.81
C VAL A 109 7.56 -9.29 14.39
N PHE A 110 6.72 -10.02 13.67
CA PHE A 110 6.31 -9.64 12.32
C PHE A 110 5.34 -8.46 12.30
N PHE A 111 4.53 -8.28 13.33
CA PHE A 111 3.58 -7.18 13.41
C PHE A 111 4.21 -5.87 13.91
N PHE A 112 5.32 -5.96 14.64
CA PHE A 112 5.99 -4.81 15.23
C PHE A 112 6.32 -3.68 14.22
N PRO A 113 6.89 -3.96 13.03
CA PRO A 113 7.16 -2.92 12.05
C PRO A 113 5.91 -2.16 11.59
N ASN A 114 4.77 -2.83 11.51
CA ASN A 114 3.50 -2.24 11.06
C ASN A 114 2.95 -1.19 12.04
N ILE A 115 3.32 -1.24 13.33
CA ILE A 115 2.91 -0.27 14.34
C ILE A 115 3.75 1.01 14.25
N MET A 116 4.95 0.92 13.67
CA MET A 116 5.85 2.07 13.56
C MET A 116 5.34 3.07 12.53
N SER A 117 5.59 4.36 12.80
CA SER A 117 5.35 5.39 11.79
C SER A 117 6.22 5.14 10.55
N VAL A 118 5.64 5.33 9.35
CA VAL A 118 6.36 5.23 8.07
C VAL A 118 7.59 6.17 8.04
N VAL A 119 7.53 7.34 8.70
CA VAL A 119 8.65 8.26 8.83
C VAL A 119 9.80 7.62 9.60
N VAL A 120 9.51 6.98 10.74
CA VAL A 120 10.52 6.28 11.56
C VAL A 120 11.14 5.12 10.78
N ILE A 121 10.34 4.35 10.05
CA ILE A 121 10.82 3.29 9.15
C ILE A 121 11.76 3.87 8.10
N GLY A 122 11.36 4.95 7.43
CA GLY A 122 12.20 5.62 6.42
C GLY A 122 13.54 6.08 6.97
N ILE A 123 13.55 6.75 8.13
CA ILE A 123 14.78 7.20 8.79
C ILE A 123 15.66 6.00 9.17
N LEU A 124 15.09 4.96 9.79
CA LEU A 124 15.83 3.74 10.15
C LEU A 124 16.53 3.12 8.93
N TRP A 125 15.79 2.94 7.83
CA TRP A 125 16.33 2.35 6.62
C TRP A 125 17.34 3.24 5.89
N THR A 126 17.24 4.57 6.04
CA THR A 126 18.29 5.49 5.55
C THR A 126 19.62 5.25 6.27
N PHE A 127 19.60 4.99 7.58
CA PHE A 127 20.80 4.56 8.32
C PHE A 127 21.28 3.17 7.92
N ILE A 128 20.37 2.20 7.73
CA ILE A 128 20.72 0.84 7.29
C ILE A 128 21.38 0.84 5.90
N TYR A 129 20.94 1.74 5.00
CA TYR A 129 21.49 1.90 3.64
C TYR A 129 22.63 2.90 3.54
N ASN A 130 23.11 3.48 4.66
CA ASN A 130 24.21 4.42 4.62
C ASN A 130 25.44 3.81 3.95
N PRO A 131 26.06 4.49 2.95
CA PRO A 131 27.17 3.90 2.19
C PRO A 131 28.39 3.56 3.02
N SER A 132 28.70 4.34 4.09
CA SER A 132 29.93 4.22 4.87
C SER A 132 29.76 3.40 6.14
N MET A 133 28.59 3.48 6.81
CA MET A 133 28.36 2.90 8.14
C MET A 133 27.11 2.02 8.18
N GLY A 134 26.42 1.85 7.04
CA GLY A 134 25.15 1.14 7.00
C GLY A 134 25.32 -0.38 7.06
N LEU A 135 24.37 -1.02 7.74
CA LEU A 135 24.40 -2.47 7.97
C LEU A 135 24.43 -3.29 6.67
N VAL A 136 23.84 -2.78 5.57
CA VAL A 136 23.82 -3.51 4.29
C VAL A 136 25.22 -3.61 3.70
N ASN A 137 25.94 -2.48 3.55
CA ASN A 137 27.29 -2.49 3.00
C ASN A 137 28.28 -3.18 3.94
N SER A 138 28.23 -2.90 5.24
CA SER A 138 29.09 -3.60 6.22
C SER A 138 28.83 -5.11 6.24
N GLY A 139 27.59 -5.54 6.06
CA GLY A 139 27.26 -6.96 5.95
C GLY A 139 27.82 -7.59 4.66
N LEU A 140 27.74 -6.87 3.53
CA LEU A 140 28.32 -7.31 2.25
C LEU A 140 29.87 -7.44 2.36
N GLU A 141 30.53 -6.46 2.96
CA GLU A 141 31.98 -6.47 3.20
C GLU A 141 32.38 -7.66 4.10
N PHE A 142 31.63 -7.87 5.20
CA PHE A 142 31.88 -9.02 6.08
C PHE A 142 31.75 -10.38 5.37
N LEU A 143 30.88 -10.48 4.37
CA LEU A 143 30.69 -11.70 3.55
C LEU A 143 31.67 -11.78 2.37
N GLY A 144 32.59 -10.83 2.20
CA GLY A 144 33.53 -10.80 1.07
C GLY A 144 32.86 -10.38 -0.25
N LEU A 145 31.69 -9.75 -0.20
CA LEU A 145 30.89 -9.30 -1.34
C LEU A 145 31.00 -7.78 -1.55
N GLU A 146 32.16 -7.19 -1.31
CA GLU A 146 32.41 -5.75 -1.39
C GLU A 146 32.03 -5.15 -2.75
N SER A 147 32.19 -5.92 -3.83
CA SER A 147 31.79 -5.51 -5.19
C SER A 147 30.30 -5.19 -5.35
N LEU A 148 29.47 -5.65 -4.44
CA LEU A 148 28.04 -5.37 -4.38
C LEU A 148 27.70 -4.15 -3.51
N ALA A 149 28.64 -3.66 -2.69
CA ALA A 149 28.43 -2.45 -1.90
C ALA A 149 28.30 -1.22 -2.80
N ARG A 150 27.31 -0.39 -2.48
CA ARG A 150 26.97 0.76 -3.31
C ARG A 150 26.20 1.85 -2.53
N PRO A 151 26.09 3.06 -3.08
CA PRO A 151 25.22 4.09 -2.52
C PRO A 151 23.77 3.79 -2.89
N TRP A 152 23.11 2.90 -2.12
CA TRP A 152 21.76 2.39 -2.39
C TRP A 152 20.74 3.47 -2.73
N LEU A 153 20.66 4.52 -1.92
CA LEU A 153 19.71 5.63 -2.10
C LEU A 153 20.25 6.76 -2.98
N GLY A 154 21.55 6.78 -3.23
CA GLY A 154 22.22 7.78 -4.06
C GLY A 154 22.38 7.37 -5.54
N SER A 155 21.96 6.16 -5.91
CA SER A 155 22.08 5.65 -7.28
C SER A 155 20.74 5.75 -8.02
N GLU A 156 20.71 6.33 -9.22
CA GLU A 156 19.49 6.40 -10.03
C GLU A 156 18.87 5.01 -10.31
N THR A 157 19.71 3.99 -10.46
CA THR A 157 19.25 2.63 -10.77
C THR A 157 18.74 1.90 -9.52
N TRP A 158 19.36 2.14 -8.35
CA TRP A 158 19.10 1.34 -7.15
C TRP A 158 18.23 2.04 -6.13
N ALA A 159 18.03 3.36 -6.20
CA ALA A 159 17.26 4.09 -5.20
C ALA A 159 15.80 3.61 -5.12
N LEU A 160 15.12 3.45 -6.26
CA LEU A 160 13.74 2.95 -6.27
C LEU A 160 13.63 1.49 -5.80
N PRO A 161 14.43 0.52 -6.28
CA PRO A 161 14.46 -0.84 -5.73
C PRO A 161 14.75 -0.90 -4.22
N SER A 162 15.58 0.01 -3.70
CA SER A 162 15.91 0.05 -2.27
C SER A 162 14.70 0.43 -1.39
N LEU A 163 13.68 1.08 -1.92
CA LEU A 163 12.44 1.38 -1.19
C LEU A 163 11.53 0.15 -1.01
N VAL A 164 11.76 -0.91 -1.78
CA VAL A 164 10.90 -2.11 -1.77
C VAL A 164 11.02 -2.86 -0.45
N LEU A 165 12.25 -3.12 0.02
CA LEU A 165 12.49 -3.92 1.22
C LEU A 165 11.90 -3.27 2.49
N PRO A 166 12.10 -1.95 2.77
CA PRO A 166 11.41 -1.27 3.87
C PRO A 166 9.89 -1.38 3.79
N SER A 167 9.35 -1.23 2.57
CA SER A 167 7.91 -1.29 2.33
C SER A 167 7.32 -2.66 2.61
N ILE A 168 8.01 -3.73 2.19
CA ILE A 168 7.60 -5.11 2.46
C ILE A 168 7.70 -5.39 3.95
N TRP A 169 8.83 -5.07 4.58
CA TRP A 169 9.05 -5.29 6.01
C TRP A 169 7.99 -4.61 6.89
N ALA A 170 7.61 -3.38 6.55
CA ALA A 170 6.54 -2.66 7.23
C ALA A 170 5.16 -3.30 7.05
N GLY A 171 4.91 -3.93 5.90
CA GLY A 171 3.58 -4.44 5.54
C GLY A 171 3.30 -5.87 5.95
N ILE A 172 4.31 -6.73 6.08
CA ILE A 172 4.13 -8.19 6.25
C ILE A 172 3.16 -8.52 7.40
N GLY A 173 3.30 -7.86 8.56
CA GLY A 173 2.58 -8.23 9.78
C GLY A 173 1.07 -8.14 9.66
N LEU A 174 0.55 -7.08 9.04
CA LEU A 174 -0.89 -6.91 8.85
C LEU A 174 -1.48 -8.05 8.00
N PHE A 175 -0.85 -8.34 6.86
CA PHE A 175 -1.35 -9.36 5.94
C PHE A 175 -1.13 -10.77 6.47
N LEU A 176 -0.05 -10.99 7.23
CA LEU A 176 0.17 -12.23 7.98
C LEU A 176 -1.02 -12.52 8.89
N LEU A 177 -1.43 -11.55 9.73
CA LEU A 177 -2.56 -11.73 10.65
C LEU A 177 -3.89 -11.91 9.92
N MET A 178 -4.12 -11.19 8.82
CA MET A 178 -5.33 -11.36 7.99
C MET A 178 -5.41 -12.77 7.39
N LEU A 179 -4.32 -13.28 6.83
CA LEU A 179 -4.27 -14.61 6.24
C LEU A 179 -4.35 -15.70 7.30
N MET A 180 -3.68 -15.53 8.46
CA MET A 180 -3.81 -16.44 9.59
C MET A 180 -5.26 -16.55 10.09
N GLY A 181 -5.97 -15.41 10.17
CA GLY A 181 -7.39 -15.40 10.52
C GLY A 181 -8.23 -16.19 9.50
N GLY A 182 -7.94 -16.02 8.20
CA GLY A 182 -8.59 -16.80 7.15
C GLY A 182 -8.34 -18.30 7.27
N ILE A 183 -7.08 -18.71 7.45
CA ILE A 183 -6.70 -20.12 7.59
C ILE A 183 -7.31 -20.74 8.85
N SER A 184 -7.30 -20.01 9.98
CA SER A 184 -7.84 -20.50 11.25
C SER A 184 -9.36 -20.71 11.23
N ASN A 185 -10.08 -20.06 10.31
CA ASN A 185 -11.53 -20.22 10.14
C ASN A 185 -11.91 -21.42 9.25
N ILE A 186 -10.94 -22.05 8.58
CA ILE A 186 -11.21 -23.27 7.80
C ILE A 186 -11.53 -24.42 8.75
N SER A 187 -12.66 -25.10 8.53
CA SER A 187 -13.02 -26.27 9.34
C SER A 187 -11.97 -27.39 9.17
N LYS A 188 -11.60 -28.03 10.28
CA LYS A 188 -10.69 -29.16 10.26
C LYS A 188 -11.19 -30.33 9.40
N SER A 189 -12.51 -30.50 9.28
CA SER A 189 -13.12 -31.53 8.43
C SER A 189 -12.66 -31.51 6.97
N TYR A 190 -12.32 -30.32 6.42
CA TYR A 190 -11.77 -30.25 5.07
C TYR A 190 -10.39 -30.89 4.97
N TYR A 191 -9.55 -30.68 5.97
CA TYR A 191 -8.21 -31.29 6.02
C TYR A 191 -8.27 -32.78 6.29
N GLU A 192 -9.15 -33.20 7.22
CA GLU A 192 -9.38 -34.63 7.54
C GLU A 192 -9.90 -35.40 6.32
N ALA A 193 -10.85 -34.82 5.57
CA ALA A 193 -11.31 -35.43 4.32
C ALA A 193 -10.19 -35.56 3.26
N ALA A 194 -9.38 -34.49 3.12
CA ALA A 194 -8.25 -34.53 2.19
C ALA A 194 -7.18 -35.55 2.60
N GLU A 195 -6.96 -35.76 3.92
CA GLU A 195 -6.06 -36.81 4.44
C GLU A 195 -6.59 -38.21 4.12
N ILE A 196 -7.90 -38.43 4.26
CA ILE A 196 -8.55 -39.72 3.89
C ILE A 196 -8.37 -39.98 2.39
N ASP A 197 -8.46 -38.93 1.56
CA ASP A 197 -8.22 -39.02 0.11
C ASP A 197 -6.71 -39.16 -0.25
N GLY A 198 -5.81 -39.22 0.74
CA GLY A 198 -4.37 -39.38 0.54
C GLY A 198 -3.65 -38.12 0.08
N ALA A 199 -4.23 -36.93 0.28
CA ALA A 199 -3.61 -35.68 -0.10
C ALA A 199 -2.42 -35.33 0.79
N THR A 200 -1.28 -35.00 0.19
CA THR A 200 -0.11 -34.46 0.89
C THR A 200 -0.36 -33.04 1.41
N GLU A 201 0.42 -32.55 2.39
CA GLU A 201 0.30 -31.17 2.91
C GLU A 201 0.41 -30.12 1.78
N TRP A 202 1.27 -30.35 0.79
CA TRP A 202 1.39 -29.49 -0.39
C TRP A 202 0.12 -29.47 -1.24
N GLN A 203 -0.53 -30.64 -1.41
CA GLN A 203 -1.80 -30.72 -2.13
C GLN A 203 -2.94 -30.08 -1.33
N GLN A 204 -2.96 -30.25 0.00
CA GLN A 204 -3.92 -29.56 0.88
C GLN A 204 -3.76 -28.05 0.81
N PHE A 205 -2.51 -27.54 0.77
CA PHE A 205 -2.28 -26.11 0.61
C PHE A 205 -2.92 -25.55 -0.69
N TRP A 206 -2.64 -26.18 -1.84
CA TRP A 206 -3.12 -25.68 -3.12
C TRP A 206 -4.58 -25.93 -3.38
N LYS A 207 -5.15 -27.05 -2.92
CA LYS A 207 -6.52 -27.50 -3.22
C LYS A 207 -7.53 -27.16 -2.14
N VAL A 208 -7.10 -26.96 -0.89
CA VAL A 208 -7.96 -26.64 0.25
C VAL A 208 -7.67 -25.24 0.77
N THR A 209 -6.46 -24.99 1.30
CA THR A 209 -6.14 -23.75 1.99
C THR A 209 -6.28 -22.53 1.07
N LEU A 210 -5.57 -22.52 -0.05
CA LEU A 210 -5.49 -21.37 -0.95
C LEU A 210 -6.84 -20.97 -1.57
N PRO A 211 -7.69 -21.92 -2.05
CA PRO A 211 -9.03 -21.59 -2.53
C PRO A 211 -9.94 -21.02 -1.45
N LEU A 212 -9.88 -21.57 -0.23
CA LEU A 212 -10.77 -21.18 0.87
C LEU A 212 -10.41 -19.81 1.48
N ILE A 213 -9.14 -19.41 1.45
CA ILE A 213 -8.70 -18.07 1.89
C ILE A 213 -8.64 -17.05 0.73
N TRP A 214 -9.16 -17.40 -0.45
CA TRP A 214 -9.13 -16.50 -1.61
C TRP A 214 -9.77 -15.12 -1.34
N PRO A 215 -10.88 -15.01 -0.59
CA PRO A 215 -11.43 -13.71 -0.22
C PRO A 215 -10.43 -12.83 0.56
N GLN A 216 -9.67 -13.40 1.50
CA GLN A 216 -8.65 -12.70 2.28
C GLN A 216 -7.48 -12.27 1.40
N ILE A 217 -7.04 -13.11 0.47
CA ILE A 217 -6.01 -12.78 -0.52
C ILE A 217 -6.46 -11.60 -1.38
N LYS A 218 -7.68 -11.66 -1.90
CA LYS A 218 -8.26 -10.60 -2.72
C LYS A 218 -8.30 -9.26 -1.98
N ILE A 219 -8.81 -9.25 -0.75
CA ILE A 219 -8.87 -8.04 0.08
C ILE A 219 -7.45 -7.52 0.35
N SER A 220 -6.49 -8.40 0.66
CA SER A 220 -5.09 -8.04 0.91
C SER A 220 -4.47 -7.36 -0.31
N VAL A 221 -4.62 -7.94 -1.50
CA VAL A 221 -4.08 -7.38 -2.75
C VAL A 221 -4.69 -6.02 -3.05
N LEU A 222 -6.02 -5.87 -2.95
CA LEU A 222 -6.69 -4.59 -3.18
C LEU A 222 -6.25 -3.53 -2.17
N TYR A 223 -6.06 -3.90 -0.91
CA TYR A 223 -5.56 -3.00 0.13
C TYR A 223 -4.12 -2.55 -0.14
N ILE A 224 -3.22 -3.47 -0.56
CA ILE A 224 -1.84 -3.13 -0.96
C ILE A 224 -1.85 -2.13 -2.13
N ILE A 225 -2.69 -2.33 -3.15
CA ILE A 225 -2.81 -1.42 -4.29
C ILE A 225 -3.19 -0.02 -3.82
N ILE A 226 -4.30 0.10 -3.07
CA ILE A 226 -4.82 1.38 -2.60
C ILE A 226 -3.78 2.10 -1.72
N THR A 227 -3.21 1.40 -0.76
CA THR A 227 -2.26 2.01 0.19
C THR A 227 -0.92 2.33 -0.47
N THR A 228 -0.52 1.64 -1.53
CA THR A 228 0.72 1.95 -2.24
C THR A 228 0.54 3.16 -3.15
N LEU A 229 -0.49 3.20 -3.99
CA LEU A 229 -0.74 4.33 -4.90
C LEU A 229 -0.98 5.65 -4.16
N ASN A 230 -1.58 5.60 -2.96
CA ASN A 230 -1.88 6.81 -2.18
C ASN A 230 -0.86 7.11 -1.07
N GLY A 231 -0.07 6.13 -0.62
CA GLY A 231 0.75 6.25 0.58
C GLY A 231 2.25 6.11 0.39
N SER A 232 2.75 5.71 -0.78
CA SER A 232 4.19 5.57 -1.03
C SER A 232 4.94 6.91 -0.95
N PHE A 233 4.24 8.03 -1.12
CA PHE A 233 4.78 9.38 -1.00
C PHE A 233 5.62 9.58 0.25
N ILE A 234 5.12 9.22 1.43
CA ILE A 234 5.80 9.52 2.72
C ILE A 234 7.16 8.82 2.78
N LEU A 235 7.22 7.54 2.39
CA LEU A 235 8.47 6.78 2.41
C LEU A 235 9.49 7.35 1.40
N VAL A 236 9.04 7.64 0.17
CA VAL A 236 9.86 8.28 -0.87
C VAL A 236 10.39 9.62 -0.39
N GLN A 237 9.54 10.47 0.18
CA GLN A 237 9.94 11.80 0.66
C GLN A 237 10.98 11.72 1.77
N VAL A 238 10.84 10.79 2.72
CA VAL A 238 11.77 10.64 3.85
C VAL A 238 13.11 10.04 3.43
N MET A 239 13.09 9.03 2.54
CA MET A 239 14.32 8.30 2.21
C MET A 239 15.13 8.94 1.07
N THR A 240 14.47 9.55 0.09
CA THR A 240 15.14 10.01 -1.15
C THR A 240 14.73 11.41 -1.61
N GLY A 241 13.60 11.94 -1.11
CA GLY A 241 13.04 13.20 -1.60
C GLY A 241 12.66 13.17 -3.09
N GLY A 242 12.45 11.96 -3.67
CA GLY A 242 12.21 11.78 -5.11
C GLY A 242 13.48 11.61 -5.97
N GLY A 243 14.68 11.85 -5.38
CA GLY A 243 15.98 11.79 -6.05
C GLY A 243 16.59 10.38 -6.13
N PRO A 244 17.82 10.28 -6.70
CA PRO A 244 18.47 11.32 -7.53
C PRO A 244 17.78 11.48 -8.91
N ASN A 245 17.83 12.67 -9.49
CA ASN A 245 17.33 12.98 -10.85
C ASN A 245 15.90 12.44 -11.12
N ASN A 246 14.97 12.61 -10.19
CA ASN A 246 13.59 12.10 -10.24
C ASN A 246 13.47 10.55 -10.32
N ALA A 247 14.55 9.82 -9.97
CA ALA A 247 14.58 8.34 -10.10
C ALA A 247 13.65 7.60 -9.12
N THR A 248 13.15 8.27 -8.10
CA THR A 248 12.25 7.67 -7.11
C THR A 248 10.92 8.41 -6.94
N HIS A 249 10.70 9.50 -7.68
CA HIS A 249 9.40 10.17 -7.62
C HIS A 249 8.28 9.20 -7.97
N VAL A 250 7.32 9.13 -7.08
CA VAL A 250 5.98 8.58 -7.29
C VAL A 250 5.01 9.73 -7.52
N MET A 251 3.83 9.47 -8.04
CA MET A 251 2.87 10.56 -8.32
C MET A 251 2.58 11.41 -7.09
N GLY A 252 2.45 10.79 -5.89
CA GLY A 252 2.22 11.51 -4.64
C GLY A 252 3.36 12.44 -4.24
N SER A 253 4.64 12.03 -4.42
CA SER A 253 5.79 12.89 -4.11
C SER A 253 5.97 14.01 -5.14
N TYR A 254 5.66 13.76 -6.40
CA TYR A 254 5.68 14.77 -7.44
C TYR A 254 4.54 15.79 -7.27
N LEU A 255 3.36 15.34 -6.87
CA LEU A 255 2.26 16.22 -6.46
C LEU A 255 2.71 17.17 -5.33
N TYR A 256 3.36 16.61 -4.29
CA TYR A 256 3.84 17.41 -3.17
C TYR A 256 4.85 18.45 -3.63
N GLN A 257 5.81 18.06 -4.45
CA GLN A 257 6.80 18.98 -5.02
C GLN A 257 6.14 20.12 -5.81
N GLN A 258 5.21 19.79 -6.71
CA GLN A 258 4.52 20.79 -7.53
C GLN A 258 3.68 21.73 -6.66
N ALA A 259 2.88 21.20 -5.75
CA ALA A 259 1.95 21.99 -4.96
C ALA A 259 2.63 22.85 -3.89
N PHE A 260 3.57 22.26 -3.12
CA PHE A 260 4.10 22.88 -1.91
C PHE A 260 5.53 23.43 -2.03
N GLU A 261 6.34 22.90 -2.95
CA GLU A 261 7.71 23.40 -3.16
C GLU A 261 7.78 24.40 -4.33
N GLN A 262 6.99 24.13 -5.41
CA GLN A 262 6.95 24.99 -6.58
C GLN A 262 5.75 25.95 -6.61
N TYR A 263 4.86 25.86 -5.63
CA TYR A 263 3.66 26.69 -5.52
C TYR A 263 2.71 26.61 -6.74
N ASN A 264 2.67 25.45 -7.41
CA ASN A 264 1.76 25.14 -8.50
C ASN A 264 0.58 24.31 -7.98
N PHE A 265 -0.23 24.88 -7.08
CA PHE A 265 -1.25 24.12 -6.35
C PHE A 265 -2.34 23.59 -7.28
N GLY A 266 -2.77 24.37 -8.30
CA GLY A 266 -3.73 23.92 -9.29
C GLY A 266 -3.23 22.71 -10.10
N TYR A 267 -1.98 22.74 -10.53
CA TYR A 267 -1.37 21.59 -11.21
C TYR A 267 -1.16 20.39 -10.26
N GLY A 268 -0.77 20.64 -9.00
CA GLY A 268 -0.73 19.59 -7.97
C GLY A 268 -2.09 18.92 -7.76
N ALA A 269 -3.18 19.73 -7.72
CA ALA A 269 -4.53 19.19 -7.64
C ALA A 269 -4.88 18.31 -8.86
N THR A 270 -4.44 18.68 -10.06
CA THR A 270 -4.62 17.87 -11.29
C THR A 270 -3.90 16.52 -11.18
N ILE A 271 -2.67 16.49 -10.64
CA ILE A 271 -1.96 15.22 -10.36
C ILE A 271 -2.75 14.39 -9.34
N GLY A 272 -3.32 15.03 -8.30
CA GLY A 272 -4.18 14.35 -7.32
C GLY A 272 -5.42 13.70 -7.96
N VAL A 273 -6.09 14.37 -8.90
CA VAL A 273 -7.18 13.79 -9.68
C VAL A 273 -6.70 12.59 -10.51
N MET A 274 -5.51 12.68 -11.11
CA MET A 274 -4.93 11.56 -11.86
C MET A 274 -4.64 10.35 -10.97
N ILE A 275 -4.11 10.56 -9.75
CA ILE A 275 -3.91 9.48 -8.77
C ILE A 275 -5.25 8.80 -8.45
N LEU A 276 -6.30 9.58 -8.20
CA LEU A 276 -7.64 9.05 -7.93
C LEU A 276 -8.14 8.18 -9.09
N VAL A 277 -8.06 8.68 -10.33
CA VAL A 277 -8.53 7.97 -11.53
C VAL A 277 -7.73 6.68 -11.73
N LEU A 278 -6.41 6.73 -11.65
CA LEU A 278 -5.55 5.54 -11.80
C LEU A 278 -5.81 4.53 -10.68
N SER A 279 -5.96 4.97 -9.43
CA SER A 279 -6.30 4.09 -8.31
C SER A 279 -7.63 3.39 -8.54
N LEU A 280 -8.64 4.12 -8.98
CA LEU A 280 -9.98 3.56 -9.26
C LEU A 280 -9.92 2.52 -10.38
N ILE A 281 -9.28 2.87 -11.51
CA ILE A 281 -9.12 1.95 -12.66
C ILE A 281 -8.38 0.69 -12.23
N THR A 282 -7.28 0.83 -11.50
CA THR A 282 -6.47 -0.30 -11.04
C THR A 282 -7.25 -1.21 -10.10
N VAL A 283 -7.96 -0.64 -9.13
CA VAL A 283 -8.79 -1.41 -8.19
C VAL A 283 -9.90 -2.16 -8.92
N LEU A 284 -10.63 -1.49 -9.83
CA LEU A 284 -11.69 -2.13 -10.60
C LEU A 284 -11.15 -3.25 -11.49
N PHE A 285 -10.00 -3.03 -12.14
CA PHE A 285 -9.32 -4.04 -12.95
C PHE A 285 -8.95 -5.29 -12.13
N PHE A 286 -8.29 -5.10 -10.97
CA PHE A 286 -7.92 -6.23 -10.11
C PHE A 286 -9.15 -6.89 -9.48
N GLN A 287 -10.19 -6.13 -9.13
CA GLN A 287 -11.44 -6.67 -8.63
C GLN A 287 -12.13 -7.58 -9.67
N PHE A 288 -12.08 -7.17 -10.94
CA PHE A 288 -12.58 -7.98 -12.05
C PHE A 288 -11.71 -9.22 -12.29
N LEU A 289 -10.39 -9.06 -12.35
CA LEU A 289 -9.43 -10.15 -12.58
C LEU A 289 -9.51 -11.24 -11.50
N MET A 290 -9.69 -10.83 -10.23
CA MET A 290 -9.76 -11.74 -9.08
C MET A 290 -11.20 -12.20 -8.76
N ARG A 291 -12.12 -12.03 -9.70
CA ARG A 291 -13.51 -12.49 -9.54
C ARG A 291 -13.53 -14.02 -9.69
N ARG A 292 -13.82 -14.71 -8.57
CA ARG A 292 -14.15 -16.14 -8.56
C ARG A 292 -15.58 -16.31 -8.08
N GLU A 293 -16.23 -17.38 -8.49
CA GLU A 293 -17.52 -17.78 -7.93
C GLU A 293 -17.36 -17.98 -6.42
N LYS A 294 -18.33 -17.50 -5.66
CA LYS A 294 -18.35 -17.71 -4.20
C LYS A 294 -18.50 -19.21 -3.96
N VAL A 295 -17.51 -19.79 -3.30
CA VAL A 295 -17.71 -21.09 -2.66
C VAL A 295 -18.56 -20.79 -1.42
N GLU A 296 -19.86 -21.08 -1.47
CA GLU A 296 -20.75 -21.02 -0.30
C GLU A 296 -20.37 -22.19 0.62
N TYR A 297 -20.12 -21.87 1.90
CA TYR A 297 -19.75 -22.82 2.95
C TYR A 297 -21.00 -23.35 3.66
#